data_b8ae06d47a31dc4de300e1a09f3cd88d
#
_entry.id   b8ae06d47a31dc4de300e1a09f3cd88d
#
_cell.length_a   1.000
_cell.length_b   1.000
_cell.length_c   1.000
_cell.angle_alpha   90.00
_cell.angle_beta   90.00
_cell.angle_gamma   90.00
#
_symmetry.space_group_name_H-M   'P 1'
#
loop_
_entity.id
_entity.type
_entity.pdbx_description
1 polymer ?
#
loop_
_entity_poly.entity_id
_entity_poly.type
_entity_poly.pdbx_seq_one_letter_code
_entity_poly.pdbx_strand_id
1 'polypeptide(L)'
;RTPAALTERVDRLEQRVIDRTKRRVSRRRPASDRGAPPTQVHWTPSAQRVLRTWADRFVLDGLFGVLVPAYLRDIHAERERVGGLEAARCKAIQLASFFLEYAMARRMPMAHVSLWLEPWAFRLVRARTAMALESRQWLEFTLSVRLWTTQLRLLEALSRSALDAEREAAESLQHTLYYDGEYLDTALHAMHAYSTQSFACLEAIIDFSYMMPRLLERHASTSAYMFVKTSKDERIFRFESFQRSMASTRLVHACTQYLARYRDSSCASTMLPRLAAVVHRIIVRASHVALFFSAKIRHVWDR
;
A
#
# COMPACT_ATOMS: atom_id res chain seq x y z
N ARG A 1 53.46 6.76 -22.69
CA ARG A 1 52.41 5.76 -22.95
C ARG A 1 51.56 6.28 -24.10
N THR A 2 51.61 5.63 -25.24
CA THR A 2 50.94 6.07 -26.47
C THR A 2 49.43 6.01 -26.34
N PRO A 3 48.67 6.95 -26.95
CA PRO A 3 47.19 6.99 -26.90
C PRO A 3 46.55 5.66 -27.32
N ALA A 4 47.14 4.94 -28.26
CA ALA A 4 46.68 3.63 -28.73
C ALA A 4 46.62 2.57 -27.63
N ALA A 5 47.60 2.55 -26.71
CA ALA A 5 47.63 1.59 -25.60
C ALA A 5 46.58 1.85 -24.52
N LEU A 6 46.12 3.09 -24.41
CA LEU A 6 45.01 3.46 -23.51
C LEU A 6 43.66 3.03 -24.10
N THR A 7 43.45 3.22 -25.40
CA THR A 7 42.22 2.82 -26.10
C THR A 7 42.06 1.29 -26.04
N GLU A 8 43.09 0.54 -26.34
CA GLU A 8 43.07 -0.93 -26.26
C GLU A 8 42.80 -1.46 -24.85
N ARG A 9 43.20 -0.71 -23.81
CA ARG A 9 42.95 -1.09 -22.42
C ARG A 9 41.49 -0.80 -22.01
N VAL A 10 40.88 0.28 -22.51
CA VAL A 10 39.48 0.62 -22.33
C VAL A 10 38.60 -0.42 -23.01
N ASP A 11 38.88 -0.75 -24.27
CA ASP A 11 38.13 -1.76 -25.03
C ASP A 11 38.16 -3.13 -24.35
N ARG A 12 39.31 -3.54 -23.79
CA ARG A 12 39.40 -4.80 -23.00
C ARG A 12 38.61 -4.77 -21.72
N LEU A 13 38.48 -3.61 -21.07
CA LEU A 13 37.66 -3.46 -19.87
C LEU A 13 36.17 -3.48 -20.21
N GLU A 14 35.75 -2.82 -21.27
CA GLU A 14 34.37 -2.85 -21.76
C GLU A 14 33.94 -4.26 -22.17
N GLN A 15 34.81 -4.97 -22.90
CA GLN A 15 34.56 -6.37 -23.27
C GLN A 15 34.38 -7.26 -22.03
N ARG A 16 35.21 -7.07 -20.98
CA ARG A 16 35.08 -7.81 -19.73
C ARG A 16 33.75 -7.50 -18.99
N VAL A 17 33.27 -6.26 -19.06
CA VAL A 17 31.97 -5.87 -18.48
C VAL A 17 30.84 -6.52 -19.27
N ILE A 18 30.91 -6.50 -20.60
CA ILE A 18 29.92 -7.14 -21.48
C ILE A 18 29.89 -8.66 -21.24
N ASP A 19 31.04 -9.32 -21.15
CA ASP A 19 31.12 -10.76 -20.89
C ASP A 19 30.64 -11.15 -19.50
N ARG A 20 30.86 -10.30 -18.47
CA ARG A 20 30.31 -10.49 -17.14
C ARG A 20 28.76 -10.33 -17.16
N THR A 21 28.27 -9.39 -17.93
CA THR A 21 26.80 -9.16 -18.06
C THR A 21 26.18 -10.34 -18.82
N LYS A 22 26.77 -10.82 -19.90
CA LYS A 22 26.33 -12.00 -20.64
C LYS A 22 26.35 -13.27 -19.77
N ARG A 23 27.41 -13.49 -18.97
CA ARG A 23 27.48 -14.62 -18.02
C ARG A 23 26.45 -14.52 -16.90
N ARG A 24 26.10 -13.33 -16.48
CA ARG A 24 24.98 -13.10 -15.49
C ARG A 24 23.62 -13.39 -16.11
N VAL A 25 23.42 -13.07 -17.39
CA VAL A 25 22.16 -13.35 -18.11
C VAL A 25 22.03 -14.85 -18.41
N SER A 26 23.13 -15.56 -18.76
CA SER A 26 23.09 -17.00 -19.02
C SER A 26 22.91 -17.87 -17.75
N ARG A 27 23.17 -17.33 -16.56
CA ARG A 27 22.87 -17.95 -15.27
C ARG A 27 21.42 -17.71 -14.79
N ARG A 28 20.57 -17.07 -15.59
CA ARG A 28 19.13 -17.06 -15.31
C ARG A 28 18.62 -18.49 -15.40
N ARG A 29 18.12 -19.00 -14.28
CA ARG A 29 17.45 -20.30 -14.17
C ARG A 29 16.43 -20.45 -15.29
N PRO A 30 16.30 -21.65 -15.88
CA PRO A 30 15.32 -21.92 -16.94
C PRO A 30 13.91 -21.58 -16.47
N ALA A 31 13.06 -21.18 -17.41
CA ALA A 31 11.71 -20.68 -17.16
C ALA A 31 10.78 -21.69 -16.44
N SER A 32 11.15 -22.97 -16.40
CA SER A 32 10.46 -24.04 -15.68
C SER A 32 10.47 -23.88 -14.15
N ASP A 33 11.40 -23.08 -13.61
CA ASP A 33 11.52 -22.87 -12.16
C ASP A 33 10.70 -21.67 -11.65
N ARG A 34 9.93 -21.00 -12.54
CA ARG A 34 9.13 -19.82 -12.19
C ARG A 34 7.81 -20.14 -11.49
N GLY A 35 7.47 -21.40 -11.33
CA GLY A 35 6.19 -21.86 -10.77
C GLY A 35 6.30 -22.57 -9.42
N ALA A 36 7.50 -22.80 -8.89
CA ALA A 36 7.61 -23.35 -7.56
C ALA A 36 7.15 -22.28 -6.53
N PRO A 37 6.16 -22.57 -5.67
CA PRO A 37 5.83 -21.68 -4.59
C PRO A 37 7.09 -21.43 -3.76
N PRO A 38 7.27 -20.23 -3.19
CA PRO A 38 8.42 -19.94 -2.36
C PRO A 38 8.52 -21.04 -1.31
N THR A 39 9.67 -21.72 -1.28
CA THR A 39 9.93 -22.82 -0.34
C THR A 39 9.60 -22.29 1.05
N GLN A 40 8.55 -22.82 1.67
CA GLN A 40 8.20 -22.43 3.03
C GLN A 40 9.40 -22.76 3.90
N VAL A 41 10.04 -21.73 4.42
CA VAL A 41 11.15 -21.90 5.36
C VAL A 41 10.55 -22.44 6.66
N HIS A 42 10.75 -23.71 6.91
CA HIS A 42 10.34 -24.33 8.17
C HIS A 42 11.31 -23.93 9.28
N TRP A 43 10.91 -22.94 10.05
CA TRP A 43 11.65 -22.51 11.22
C TRP A 43 11.49 -23.52 12.36
N THR A 44 12.59 -23.87 13.02
CA THR A 44 12.51 -24.66 14.26
C THR A 44 11.74 -23.86 15.32
N PRO A 45 11.04 -24.53 16.26
CA PRO A 45 10.31 -23.83 17.34
C PRO A 45 11.19 -22.89 18.16
N SER A 46 12.46 -23.25 18.35
CA SER A 46 13.46 -22.40 19.03
C SER A 46 13.77 -21.14 18.22
N ALA A 47 14.02 -21.26 16.93
CA ALA A 47 14.27 -20.11 16.04
C ALA A 47 13.06 -19.19 15.97
N GLN A 48 11.84 -19.75 15.87
CA GLN A 48 10.59 -18.95 15.91
C GLN A 48 10.47 -18.16 17.21
N ARG A 49 10.81 -18.76 18.34
CA ARG A 49 10.78 -18.10 19.66
C ARG A 49 11.78 -16.95 19.72
N VAL A 50 13.01 -17.16 19.27
CA VAL A 50 14.04 -16.11 19.24
C VAL A 50 13.62 -14.95 18.36
N LEU A 51 13.14 -15.22 17.14
CA LEU A 51 12.66 -14.17 16.22
C LEU A 51 11.48 -13.40 16.81
N ARG A 52 10.54 -14.10 17.45
CA ARG A 52 9.39 -13.44 18.09
C ARG A 52 9.84 -12.54 19.23
N THR A 53 10.73 -13.03 20.11
CA THR A 53 11.28 -12.23 21.22
C THR A 53 12.02 -11.00 20.70
N TRP A 54 12.78 -11.14 19.62
CA TRP A 54 13.45 -10.02 18.99
C TRP A 54 12.45 -9.02 18.42
N ALA A 55 11.44 -9.47 17.69
CA ALA A 55 10.42 -8.60 17.10
C ALA A 55 9.59 -7.89 18.18
N ASP A 56 9.23 -8.60 19.26
CA ASP A 56 8.54 -8.01 20.41
C ASP A 56 9.38 -6.86 21.02
N ARG A 57 10.67 -7.10 21.27
CA ARG A 57 11.57 -6.06 21.81
C ARG A 57 11.76 -4.90 20.85
N PHE A 58 11.92 -5.17 19.55
CA PHE A 58 12.11 -4.12 18.54
C PHE A 58 10.96 -3.11 18.52
N VAL A 59 9.73 -3.58 18.77
CA VAL A 59 8.55 -2.71 18.87
C VAL A 59 8.42 -2.11 20.27
N LEU A 60 8.50 -2.92 21.34
CA LEU A 60 8.23 -2.49 22.71
C LEU A 60 9.31 -1.55 23.27
N ASP A 61 10.58 -1.75 22.91
CA ASP A 61 11.68 -0.86 23.30
C ASP A 61 11.68 0.47 22.53
N GLY A 62 10.70 0.68 21.63
CA GLY A 62 10.49 1.93 20.90
C GLY A 62 11.38 2.12 19.67
N LEU A 63 12.30 1.19 19.37
CA LEU A 63 13.21 1.30 18.23
C LEU A 63 12.45 1.37 16.90
N PHE A 64 11.39 0.59 16.74
CA PHE A 64 10.55 0.62 15.56
C PHE A 64 9.90 1.99 15.35
N GLY A 65 9.34 2.57 16.42
CA GLY A 65 8.64 3.85 16.37
C GLY A 65 9.54 5.03 15.98
N VAL A 66 10.83 4.96 16.30
CA VAL A 66 11.80 6.04 16.05
C VAL A 66 12.60 5.80 14.78
N LEU A 67 13.20 4.62 14.64
CA LEU A 67 14.18 4.32 13.59
C LEU A 67 13.55 4.34 12.20
N VAL A 68 12.43 3.63 12.01
CA VAL A 68 11.84 3.46 10.66
C VAL A 68 11.23 4.77 10.14
N PRO A 69 10.48 5.55 10.93
CA PRO A 69 10.03 6.88 10.49
C PRO A 69 11.16 7.86 10.19
N ALA A 70 12.23 7.88 11.01
CA ALA A 70 13.39 8.71 10.75
C ALA A 70 14.06 8.34 9.42
N TYR A 71 14.30 7.04 9.22
CA TYR A 71 14.88 6.53 7.98
C TYR A 71 14.02 6.86 6.73
N LEU A 72 12.70 6.75 6.81
CA LEU A 72 11.81 7.12 5.71
C LEU A 72 11.82 8.63 5.42
N ARG A 73 11.91 9.46 6.47
CA ARG A 73 12.06 10.92 6.32
C ARG A 73 13.36 11.27 5.63
N ASP A 74 14.47 10.67 6.06
CA ASP A 74 15.79 10.89 5.47
C ASP A 74 15.83 10.51 3.99
N ILE A 75 15.32 9.32 3.65
CA ILE A 75 15.20 8.88 2.25
C ILE A 75 14.30 9.84 1.44
N HIS A 76 13.25 10.37 2.04
CA HIS A 76 12.39 11.33 1.36
C HIS A 76 13.10 12.66 1.12
N ALA A 77 13.89 13.13 2.08
CA ALA A 77 14.67 14.37 1.98
C ALA A 77 15.84 14.26 0.97
N GLU A 78 16.48 13.08 0.90
CA GLU A 78 17.62 12.83 -0.01
C GLU A 78 17.22 12.50 -1.45
N ARG A 79 15.92 12.46 -1.74
CA ARG A 79 15.31 12.05 -3.00
C ARG A 79 15.99 12.64 -4.26
N GLU A 80 16.48 13.85 -4.17
CA GLU A 80 17.07 14.57 -5.30
C GLU A 80 18.57 14.33 -5.46
N ARG A 81 19.24 13.82 -4.42
CA ARG A 81 20.70 13.73 -4.36
C ARG A 81 21.27 12.37 -4.76
N VAL A 82 20.53 11.28 -4.56
CA VAL A 82 21.07 9.93 -4.75
C VAL A 82 20.12 9.07 -5.56
N GLY A 83 20.50 8.78 -6.81
CA GLY A 83 19.87 7.72 -7.60
C GLY A 83 20.08 6.34 -6.96
N GLY A 84 19.09 5.44 -7.04
CA GLY A 84 19.23 4.05 -6.57
C GLY A 84 18.65 3.73 -5.19
N LEU A 85 18.05 4.69 -4.48
CA LEU A 85 17.40 4.48 -3.18
C LEU A 85 16.04 3.76 -3.27
N GLU A 86 15.55 3.46 -4.47
CA GLU A 86 14.23 2.82 -4.67
C GLU A 86 14.12 1.49 -3.91
N ALA A 87 15.12 0.63 -4.01
CA ALA A 87 15.13 -0.66 -3.31
C ALA A 87 15.13 -0.49 -1.78
N ALA A 88 15.87 0.51 -1.27
CA ALA A 88 15.92 0.82 0.15
C ALA A 88 14.58 1.36 0.66
N ARG A 89 13.93 2.26 -0.10
CA ARG A 89 12.58 2.75 0.19
C ARG A 89 11.56 1.63 0.23
N CYS A 90 11.53 0.78 -0.79
CA CYS A 90 10.62 -0.35 -0.84
C CYS A 90 10.78 -1.27 0.38
N LYS A 91 12.02 -1.56 0.77
CA LYS A 91 12.31 -2.37 1.97
C LYS A 91 11.83 -1.67 3.25
N ALA A 92 12.07 -0.37 3.38
CA ALA A 92 11.62 0.40 4.55
C ALA A 92 10.09 0.44 4.67
N ILE A 93 9.37 0.66 3.57
CA ILE A 93 7.90 0.67 3.53
C ILE A 93 7.38 -0.74 3.87
N GLN A 94 7.99 -1.78 3.32
CA GLN A 94 7.62 -3.17 3.63
C GLN A 94 7.85 -3.51 5.10
N LEU A 95 8.99 -3.08 5.66
CA LEU A 95 9.30 -3.26 7.07
C LEU A 95 8.29 -2.54 7.98
N ALA A 96 7.95 -1.31 7.62
CA ALA A 96 6.92 -0.53 8.32
C ALA A 96 5.58 -1.27 8.34
N SER A 97 5.07 -1.69 7.18
CA SER A 97 3.82 -2.46 7.10
C SER A 97 3.87 -3.72 7.94
N PHE A 98 4.96 -4.48 7.86
CA PHE A 98 5.12 -5.73 8.60
C PHE A 98 5.04 -5.51 10.12
N PHE A 99 5.78 -4.55 10.67
CA PHE A 99 5.79 -4.34 12.11
C PHE A 99 4.50 -3.69 12.63
N LEU A 100 3.81 -2.87 11.84
CA LEU A 100 2.50 -2.37 12.20
C LEU A 100 1.46 -3.51 12.23
N GLU A 101 1.46 -4.39 11.24
CA GLU A 101 0.59 -5.57 11.22
C GLU A 101 0.94 -6.54 12.37
N TYR A 102 2.22 -6.72 12.65
CA TYR A 102 2.70 -7.52 13.76
C TYR A 102 2.21 -6.96 15.12
N ALA A 103 2.35 -5.66 15.33
CA ALA A 103 1.89 -5.00 16.56
C ALA A 103 0.38 -5.16 16.75
N MET A 104 -0.43 -5.01 15.67
CA MET A 104 -1.87 -5.26 15.71
C MET A 104 -2.19 -6.73 16.03
N ALA A 105 -1.52 -7.67 15.36
CA ALA A 105 -1.73 -9.11 15.57
C ALA A 105 -1.37 -9.54 17.01
N ARG A 106 -0.35 -8.91 17.59
CA ARG A 106 0.09 -9.12 18.97
C ARG A 106 -0.71 -8.32 20.00
N ARG A 107 -1.62 -7.45 19.56
CA ARG A 107 -2.39 -6.54 20.43
C ARG A 107 -1.49 -5.69 21.32
N MET A 108 -0.39 -5.20 20.76
CA MET A 108 0.55 -4.33 21.48
C MET A 108 -0.10 -2.96 21.78
N PRO A 109 0.30 -2.29 22.89
CA PRO A 109 -0.21 -0.95 23.19
C PRO A 109 0.03 0.03 22.05
N MET A 110 -0.98 0.84 21.70
CA MET A 110 -0.91 1.79 20.59
C MET A 110 0.18 2.84 20.76
N ALA A 111 0.61 3.10 21.99
CA ALA A 111 1.71 4.03 22.28
C ALA A 111 3.00 3.69 21.53
N HIS A 112 3.32 2.40 21.33
CA HIS A 112 4.54 1.98 20.62
C HIS A 112 4.50 2.21 19.11
N VAL A 113 3.33 2.45 18.54
CA VAL A 113 3.11 2.72 17.11
C VAL A 113 2.51 4.10 16.84
N SER A 114 2.37 4.93 17.88
CA SER A 114 1.69 6.24 17.82
C SER A 114 2.27 7.18 16.78
N LEU A 115 3.60 7.18 16.56
CA LEU A 115 4.26 7.98 15.52
C LEU A 115 3.74 7.68 14.09
N TRP A 116 3.24 6.47 13.85
CA TRP A 116 2.64 6.10 12.56
C TRP A 116 1.18 6.58 12.42
N LEU A 117 0.58 7.05 13.50
CA LEU A 117 -0.75 7.64 13.56
C LEU A 117 -0.71 9.17 13.61
N GLU A 118 0.45 9.78 13.42
CA GLU A 118 0.57 11.23 13.30
C GLU A 118 0.27 11.72 11.87
N PRO A 119 -0.22 12.95 11.67
CA PRO A 119 -0.55 13.49 10.35
C PRO A 119 0.62 13.47 9.35
N TRP A 120 1.87 13.62 9.82
CA TRP A 120 3.04 13.58 8.94
C TRP A 120 3.23 12.19 8.29
N ALA A 121 2.96 11.11 9.02
CA ALA A 121 3.12 9.75 8.52
C ALA A 121 2.10 9.45 7.41
N PHE A 122 0.87 9.89 7.57
CA PHE A 122 -0.16 9.79 6.51
C PHE A 122 0.21 10.65 5.29
N ARG A 123 0.67 11.88 5.50
CA ARG A 123 1.15 12.73 4.40
C ARG A 123 2.32 12.11 3.65
N LEU A 124 3.27 11.52 4.37
CA LEU A 124 4.41 10.83 3.76
C LEU A 124 3.93 9.67 2.88
N VAL A 125 3.07 8.80 3.39
CA VAL A 125 2.56 7.63 2.64
C VAL A 125 1.71 8.07 1.45
N ARG A 126 0.85 9.09 1.60
CA ARG A 126 0.10 9.70 0.50
C ARG A 126 1.04 10.22 -0.61
N ALA A 127 2.02 11.05 -0.23
CA ALA A 127 2.97 11.63 -1.17
C ALA A 127 3.77 10.53 -1.91
N ARG A 128 4.21 9.49 -1.20
CA ARG A 128 4.90 8.35 -1.81
C ARG A 128 3.99 7.58 -2.77
N THR A 129 2.72 7.38 -2.40
CA THR A 129 1.73 6.73 -3.27
C THR A 129 1.49 7.53 -4.55
N ALA A 130 1.29 8.84 -4.46
CA ALA A 130 1.12 9.72 -5.61
C ALA A 130 2.33 9.68 -6.54
N MET A 131 3.53 9.86 -6.00
CA MET A 131 4.77 9.84 -6.78
C MET A 131 5.05 8.50 -7.45
N ALA A 132 4.83 7.39 -6.74
CA ALA A 132 5.00 6.05 -7.31
C ALA A 132 3.98 5.77 -8.43
N LEU A 133 2.77 6.32 -8.30
CA LEU A 133 1.74 6.24 -9.35
C LEU A 133 2.14 7.04 -10.60
N GLU A 134 2.60 8.28 -10.44
CA GLU A 134 3.05 9.15 -11.52
C GLU A 134 4.25 8.57 -12.26
N SER A 135 5.25 8.09 -11.50
CA SER A 135 6.47 7.50 -12.06
C SER A 135 6.30 6.03 -12.50
N ARG A 136 5.09 5.45 -12.33
CA ARG A 136 4.77 4.04 -12.63
C ARG A 136 5.66 3.03 -11.92
N GLN A 137 6.14 3.35 -10.75
CA GLN A 137 6.92 2.45 -9.88
C GLN A 137 5.97 1.52 -9.13
N TRP A 138 5.43 0.51 -9.81
CA TRP A 138 4.33 -0.33 -9.32
C TRP A 138 4.64 -1.10 -8.04
N LEU A 139 5.91 -1.47 -7.80
CA LEU A 139 6.30 -2.12 -6.56
C LEU A 139 6.17 -1.15 -5.37
N GLU A 140 6.74 0.04 -5.49
CA GLU A 140 6.65 1.06 -4.44
C GLU A 140 5.20 1.51 -4.23
N PHE A 141 4.44 1.70 -5.31
CA PHE A 141 3.00 1.98 -5.25
C PHE A 141 2.25 0.91 -4.44
N THR A 142 2.45 -0.36 -4.77
CA THR A 142 1.79 -1.48 -4.08
C THR A 142 2.10 -1.49 -2.59
N LEU A 143 3.37 -1.31 -2.23
CA LEU A 143 3.82 -1.29 -0.84
C LEU A 143 3.29 -0.06 -0.09
N SER A 144 3.27 1.11 -0.73
CA SER A 144 2.73 2.34 -0.15
C SER A 144 1.22 2.25 0.09
N VAL A 145 0.46 1.70 -0.85
CA VAL A 145 -0.99 1.46 -0.68
C VAL A 145 -1.27 0.46 0.45
N ARG A 146 -0.45 -0.59 0.58
CA ARG A 146 -0.55 -1.54 1.71
C ARG A 146 -0.26 -0.86 3.03
N LEU A 147 0.80 -0.08 3.12
CA LEU A 147 1.12 0.68 4.33
C LEU A 147 0.00 1.66 4.68
N TRP A 148 -0.56 2.36 3.71
CA TRP A 148 -1.71 3.25 3.92
C TRP A 148 -2.93 2.48 4.45
N THR A 149 -3.24 1.32 3.87
CA THR A 149 -4.32 0.46 4.37
C THR A 149 -4.07 0.01 5.81
N THR A 150 -2.82 -0.32 6.16
CA THR A 150 -2.44 -0.71 7.52
C THR A 150 -2.59 0.45 8.50
N GLN A 151 -2.20 1.68 8.12
CA GLN A 151 -2.46 2.88 8.92
C GLN A 151 -3.97 3.12 9.13
N LEU A 152 -4.79 2.92 8.09
CA LEU A 152 -6.26 3.03 8.23
C LEU A 152 -6.83 1.98 9.20
N ARG A 153 -6.29 0.75 9.19
CA ARG A 153 -6.70 -0.28 10.18
C ARG A 153 -6.31 0.09 11.60
N LEU A 154 -5.12 0.65 11.79
CA LEU A 154 -4.70 1.16 13.10
C LEU A 154 -5.61 2.29 13.55
N LEU A 155 -5.94 3.23 12.67
CA LEU A 155 -6.86 4.32 12.96
C LEU A 155 -8.27 3.80 13.31
N GLU A 156 -8.75 2.76 12.61
CA GLU A 156 -10.00 2.08 12.97
C GLU A 156 -9.92 1.42 14.35
N ALA A 157 -8.81 0.76 14.68
CA ALA A 157 -8.60 0.15 15.99
C ALA A 157 -8.57 1.21 17.10
N LEU A 158 -7.88 2.33 16.88
CA LEU A 158 -7.83 3.46 17.80
C LEU A 158 -9.22 4.07 18.02
N SER A 159 -10.01 4.27 16.96
CA SER A 159 -11.38 4.79 17.05
C SER A 159 -12.37 3.89 17.78
N ARG A 160 -12.00 2.64 18.02
CA ARG A 160 -12.78 1.64 18.77
C ARG A 160 -12.19 1.30 20.13
N SER A 161 -11.16 2.02 20.55
CA SER A 161 -10.53 1.79 21.84
C SER A 161 -11.52 1.99 23.00
N ALA A 162 -11.27 1.29 24.09
CA ALA A 162 -11.98 1.48 25.35
C ALA A 162 -11.60 2.80 26.05
N LEU A 163 -10.44 3.37 25.69
CA LEU A 163 -9.92 4.60 26.27
C LEU A 163 -10.47 5.82 25.52
N ASP A 164 -11.10 6.76 26.22
CA ASP A 164 -11.66 7.99 25.65
C ASP A 164 -10.60 8.82 24.95
N ALA A 165 -9.44 9.01 25.57
CA ALA A 165 -8.34 9.77 24.99
C ALA A 165 -7.85 9.21 23.63
N GLU A 166 -7.87 7.88 23.46
CA GLU A 166 -7.50 7.27 22.18
C GLU A 166 -8.58 7.49 21.11
N ARG A 167 -9.88 7.46 21.51
CA ARG A 167 -10.98 7.76 20.58
C ARG A 167 -10.96 9.21 20.13
N GLU A 168 -10.77 10.16 21.07
CA GLU A 168 -10.63 11.58 20.77
C GLU A 168 -9.44 11.87 19.85
N ALA A 169 -8.30 11.24 20.10
CA ALA A 169 -7.12 11.33 19.23
C ALA A 169 -7.44 10.81 17.82
N ALA A 170 -8.15 9.69 17.70
CA ALA A 170 -8.56 9.13 16.41
C ALA A 170 -9.51 10.08 15.67
N GLU A 171 -10.47 10.69 16.35
CA GLU A 171 -11.42 11.65 15.76
C GLU A 171 -10.71 12.91 15.27
N SER A 172 -9.84 13.49 16.09
CA SER A 172 -9.02 14.65 15.72
C SER A 172 -8.13 14.36 14.51
N LEU A 173 -7.51 13.18 14.48
CA LEU A 173 -6.70 12.75 13.34
C LEU A 173 -7.55 12.56 12.07
N GLN A 174 -8.71 11.91 12.16
CA GLN A 174 -9.64 11.75 11.04
C GLN A 174 -10.11 13.09 10.50
N HIS A 175 -10.46 14.03 11.39
CA HIS A 175 -10.81 15.38 10.98
C HIS A 175 -9.69 16.05 10.19
N THR A 176 -8.45 15.98 10.70
CA THR A 176 -7.28 16.56 10.04
C THR A 176 -7.00 15.94 8.66
N LEU A 177 -7.11 14.61 8.55
CA LEU A 177 -6.83 13.89 7.31
C LEU A 177 -7.90 14.13 6.25
N TYR A 178 -9.17 14.08 6.64
CA TYR A 178 -10.28 14.19 5.69
C TYR A 178 -10.61 15.63 5.32
N TYR A 179 -10.09 16.61 6.10
CA TYR A 179 -10.12 18.01 5.71
C TYR A 179 -9.21 18.31 4.50
N ASP A 180 -8.15 17.51 4.30
CA ASP A 180 -7.23 17.65 3.16
C ASP A 180 -7.84 17.04 1.89
N GLY A 181 -8.25 17.90 0.95
CA GLY A 181 -8.79 17.48 -0.34
C GLY A 181 -7.81 16.65 -1.17
N GLU A 182 -6.51 16.96 -1.13
CA GLU A 182 -5.49 16.17 -1.83
C GLU A 182 -5.38 14.75 -1.30
N TYR A 183 -5.66 14.55 0.01
CA TYR A 183 -5.69 13.23 0.61
C TYR A 183 -6.79 12.37 -0.01
N LEU A 184 -7.98 12.93 -0.18
CA LEU A 184 -9.14 12.25 -0.77
C LEU A 184 -8.96 12.01 -2.29
N ASP A 185 -8.42 12.99 -3.00
CA ASP A 185 -8.16 12.87 -4.44
C ASP A 185 -7.09 11.81 -4.73
N THR A 186 -6.00 11.79 -3.95
CA THR A 186 -4.96 10.75 -4.07
C THR A 186 -5.54 9.36 -3.76
N ALA A 187 -6.44 9.26 -2.78
CA ALA A 187 -7.12 8.00 -2.47
C ALA A 187 -7.97 7.51 -3.65
N LEU A 188 -8.73 8.38 -4.31
CA LEU A 188 -9.49 8.03 -5.52
C LEU A 188 -8.56 7.60 -6.67
N HIS A 189 -7.46 8.32 -6.89
CA HIS A 189 -6.48 7.95 -7.92
C HIS A 189 -5.86 6.57 -7.64
N ALA A 190 -5.55 6.27 -6.38
CA ALA A 190 -5.02 4.97 -5.99
C ALA A 190 -6.04 3.84 -6.24
N MET A 191 -7.33 4.05 -5.97
CA MET A 191 -8.39 3.07 -6.25
C MET A 191 -8.57 2.80 -7.75
N HIS A 192 -8.29 3.80 -8.59
CA HIS A 192 -8.43 3.71 -10.05
C HIS A 192 -7.14 3.31 -10.77
N ALA A 193 -6.07 3.01 -10.04
CA ALA A 193 -4.75 2.81 -10.64
C ALA A 193 -4.57 1.48 -11.36
N TYR A 194 -5.43 0.48 -11.09
CA TYR A 194 -5.27 -0.85 -11.66
C TYR A 194 -5.55 -0.88 -13.17
N SER A 195 -4.65 -1.54 -13.89
CA SER A 195 -4.77 -1.85 -15.32
C SER A 195 -4.32 -3.30 -15.57
N THR A 196 -3.02 -3.54 -15.56
CA THR A 196 -2.39 -4.86 -15.84
C THR A 196 -1.24 -5.18 -14.89
N GLN A 197 -1.22 -4.53 -13.73
CA GLN A 197 -0.15 -4.70 -12.75
C GLN A 197 -0.21 -6.10 -12.09
N SER A 198 0.73 -6.34 -11.18
CA SER A 198 0.83 -7.61 -10.46
C SER A 198 -0.43 -7.93 -9.65
N PHE A 199 -0.65 -9.21 -9.37
CA PHE A 199 -1.77 -9.63 -8.52
C PHE A 199 -1.68 -9.02 -7.11
N ALA A 200 -0.47 -8.86 -6.58
CA ALA A 200 -0.25 -8.19 -5.30
C ALA A 200 -0.69 -6.71 -5.30
N CYS A 201 -0.55 -6.01 -6.43
CA CYS A 201 -1.07 -4.66 -6.61
C CYS A 201 -2.60 -4.65 -6.63
N LEU A 202 -3.19 -5.61 -7.32
CA LEU A 202 -4.64 -5.78 -7.37
C LEU A 202 -5.24 -6.01 -5.98
N GLU A 203 -4.66 -6.91 -5.18
CA GLU A 203 -5.07 -7.14 -3.79
C GLU A 203 -4.97 -5.87 -2.94
N ALA A 204 -3.85 -5.14 -3.05
CA ALA A 204 -3.66 -3.91 -2.30
C ALA A 204 -4.72 -2.85 -2.63
N ILE A 205 -5.05 -2.68 -3.91
CA ILE A 205 -6.07 -1.72 -4.36
C ILE A 205 -7.47 -2.10 -3.85
N ILE A 206 -7.85 -3.38 -3.92
CA ILE A 206 -9.16 -3.85 -3.44
C ILE A 206 -9.28 -3.66 -1.93
N ASP A 207 -8.24 -4.03 -1.18
CA ASP A 207 -8.22 -3.87 0.26
C ASP A 207 -8.31 -2.40 0.70
N PHE A 208 -7.58 -1.53 0.01
CA PHE A 208 -7.65 -0.08 0.21
C PHE A 208 -9.03 0.48 -0.14
N SER A 209 -9.62 0.04 -1.28
CA SER A 209 -10.96 0.44 -1.72
C SER A 209 -12.08 -0.03 -0.78
N TYR A 210 -11.82 -1.05 0.02
CA TYR A 210 -12.71 -1.47 1.10
C TYR A 210 -12.53 -0.59 2.36
N MET A 211 -11.28 -0.37 2.79
CA MET A 211 -11.01 0.29 4.07
C MET A 211 -11.30 1.79 4.05
N MET A 212 -10.83 2.49 3.04
CA MET A 212 -10.92 3.96 2.98
C MET A 212 -12.37 4.47 3.00
N PRO A 213 -13.29 4.02 2.11
CA PRO A 213 -14.66 4.51 2.12
C PRO A 213 -15.43 4.14 3.39
N ARG A 214 -15.09 3.01 4.00
CA ARG A 214 -15.72 2.54 5.23
C ARG A 214 -15.43 3.47 6.42
N LEU A 215 -14.16 3.89 6.57
CA LEU A 215 -13.79 4.82 7.62
C LEU A 215 -14.34 6.23 7.37
N LEU A 216 -14.25 6.67 6.12
CA LEU A 216 -14.77 7.97 5.70
C LEU A 216 -16.30 8.08 5.91
N GLU A 217 -17.06 7.02 5.57
CA GLU A 217 -18.51 6.93 5.79
C GLU A 217 -18.83 7.05 7.27
N ARG A 218 -18.12 6.32 8.13
CA ARG A 218 -18.30 6.38 9.57
C ARG A 218 -18.06 7.79 10.10
N HIS A 219 -16.95 8.41 9.72
CA HIS A 219 -16.63 9.77 10.14
C HIS A 219 -17.67 10.77 9.64
N ALA A 220 -18.08 10.68 8.38
CA ALA A 220 -19.10 11.55 7.81
C ALA A 220 -20.50 11.36 8.45
N SER A 221 -20.79 10.17 8.99
CA SER A 221 -22.07 9.90 9.67
C SER A 221 -22.10 10.39 11.12
N THR A 222 -20.95 10.57 11.75
CA THR A 222 -20.85 11.11 13.14
C THR A 222 -20.71 12.62 13.17
N SER A 223 -20.21 13.23 12.11
CA SER A 223 -20.02 14.68 12.00
C SER A 223 -21.24 15.35 11.37
N ALA A 224 -21.80 16.38 12.03
CA ALA A 224 -22.94 17.13 11.49
C ALA A 224 -22.62 17.80 10.14
N TYR A 225 -21.40 18.31 10.01
CA TYR A 225 -20.86 18.87 8.77
C TYR A 225 -19.38 18.50 8.65
N MET A 226 -18.99 18.06 7.49
CA MET A 226 -17.59 17.81 7.15
C MET A 226 -17.18 18.78 6.05
N PHE A 227 -16.09 19.50 6.26
CA PHE A 227 -15.53 20.43 5.29
C PHE A 227 -14.26 19.82 4.68
N VAL A 228 -14.04 20.11 3.40
CA VAL A 228 -12.84 19.71 2.68
C VAL A 228 -12.22 20.94 2.03
N LYS A 229 -10.94 21.15 2.32
CA LYS A 229 -10.13 22.21 1.75
C LYS A 229 -9.45 21.69 0.48
N THR A 230 -9.70 22.37 -0.62
CA THR A 230 -8.95 22.19 -1.86
C THR A 230 -7.97 23.34 -2.05
N SER A 231 -7.11 23.28 -3.05
CA SER A 231 -6.17 24.38 -3.36
C SER A 231 -6.85 25.70 -3.64
N LYS A 232 -8.15 25.71 -4.00
CA LYS A 232 -8.89 26.91 -4.42
C LYS A 232 -9.98 27.30 -3.43
N ASP A 233 -10.71 26.33 -2.88
CA ASP A 233 -11.91 26.57 -2.10
C ASP A 233 -12.04 25.59 -0.94
N GLU A 234 -12.78 26.02 0.08
CA GLU A 234 -13.31 25.17 1.12
C GLU A 234 -14.78 24.85 0.82
N ARG A 235 -15.15 23.57 0.84
CA ARG A 235 -16.51 23.14 0.52
C ARG A 235 -17.02 22.08 1.48
N ILE A 236 -18.35 22.00 1.61
CA ILE A 236 -18.99 20.93 2.36
C ILE A 236 -18.73 19.61 1.62
N PHE A 237 -18.16 18.64 2.35
CA PHE A 237 -17.96 17.30 1.83
C PHE A 237 -19.30 16.53 1.80
N ARG A 238 -19.55 15.89 0.66
CA ARG A 238 -20.68 14.97 0.51
C ARG A 238 -20.16 13.57 0.22
N PHE A 239 -20.34 12.67 1.18
CA PHE A 239 -19.86 11.30 1.07
C PHE A 239 -20.42 10.59 -0.17
N GLU A 240 -21.68 10.85 -0.54
CA GLU A 240 -22.29 10.26 -1.74
C GLU A 240 -21.56 10.67 -3.03
N SER A 241 -21.05 11.90 -3.09
CA SER A 241 -20.24 12.37 -4.24
C SER A 241 -18.92 11.63 -4.32
N PHE A 242 -18.22 11.46 -3.19
CA PHE A 242 -17.00 10.66 -3.13
C PHE A 242 -17.27 9.20 -3.54
N GLN A 243 -18.35 8.62 -3.05
CA GLN A 243 -18.73 7.25 -3.36
C GLN A 243 -19.07 7.05 -4.85
N ARG A 244 -19.73 8.02 -5.49
CA ARG A 244 -19.95 8.01 -6.95
C ARG A 244 -18.65 8.15 -7.71
N SER A 245 -17.75 9.03 -7.27
CA SER A 245 -16.42 9.18 -7.89
C SER A 245 -15.56 7.91 -7.77
N MET A 246 -15.70 7.16 -6.67
CA MET A 246 -15.05 5.86 -6.50
C MET A 246 -15.55 4.82 -7.50
N ALA A 247 -16.84 4.84 -7.86
CA ALA A 247 -17.46 3.91 -8.78
C ALA A 247 -17.03 4.18 -10.23
N SER A 248 -15.97 3.52 -10.67
CA SER A 248 -15.38 3.70 -11.99
C SER A 248 -15.22 2.37 -12.72
N THR A 249 -15.15 2.42 -14.06
CA THR A 249 -14.87 1.25 -14.89
C THR A 249 -13.55 0.57 -14.52
N ARG A 250 -12.54 1.33 -14.09
CA ARG A 250 -11.23 0.79 -13.67
C ARG A 250 -11.34 -0.03 -12.38
N LEU A 251 -12.07 0.47 -11.39
CA LEU A 251 -12.28 -0.27 -10.13
C LEU A 251 -13.13 -1.52 -10.36
N VAL A 252 -14.18 -1.44 -11.20
CA VAL A 252 -14.99 -2.62 -11.58
C VAL A 252 -14.13 -3.64 -12.32
N HIS A 253 -13.25 -3.19 -13.22
CA HIS A 253 -12.29 -4.06 -13.88
C HIS A 253 -11.35 -4.74 -12.86
N ALA A 254 -10.83 -4.01 -11.89
CA ALA A 254 -10.00 -4.58 -10.81
C ALA A 254 -10.78 -5.66 -10.03
N CYS A 255 -12.01 -5.37 -9.61
CA CYS A 255 -12.86 -6.35 -8.92
C CYS A 255 -13.08 -7.62 -9.74
N THR A 256 -13.36 -7.48 -11.04
CA THR A 256 -13.57 -8.59 -11.96
C THR A 256 -12.30 -9.42 -12.17
N GLN A 257 -11.14 -8.75 -12.33
CA GLN A 257 -9.85 -9.44 -12.47
C GLN A 257 -9.47 -10.20 -11.20
N TYR A 258 -9.78 -9.67 -10.03
CA TYR A 258 -9.56 -10.38 -8.78
C TYR A 258 -10.46 -11.61 -8.69
N LEU A 259 -11.75 -11.48 -9.01
CA LEU A 259 -12.70 -12.60 -8.99
C LEU A 259 -12.27 -13.71 -9.97
N ALA A 260 -11.77 -13.36 -11.15
CA ALA A 260 -11.26 -14.33 -12.12
C ALA A 260 -10.04 -15.13 -11.60
N ARG A 261 -9.29 -14.55 -10.64
CA ARG A 261 -8.00 -15.08 -10.16
C ARG A 261 -7.97 -15.28 -8.64
N TYR A 262 -9.10 -15.27 -7.95
CA TYR A 262 -9.14 -15.34 -6.47
C TYR A 262 -8.42 -16.56 -5.89
N ARG A 263 -8.33 -17.66 -6.66
CA ARG A 263 -7.60 -18.87 -6.26
C ARG A 263 -6.09 -18.67 -6.15
N ASP A 264 -5.55 -17.65 -6.81
CA ASP A 264 -4.13 -17.27 -6.73
C ASP A 264 -3.81 -16.56 -5.40
N SER A 265 -4.85 -16.12 -4.66
CA SER A 265 -4.70 -15.39 -3.42
C SER A 265 -4.46 -16.33 -2.24
N SER A 266 -3.40 -16.08 -1.48
CA SER A 266 -3.17 -16.74 -0.18
C SER A 266 -4.15 -16.30 0.91
N CYS A 267 -4.84 -15.16 0.69
CA CYS A 267 -5.76 -14.53 1.64
C CYS A 267 -7.20 -14.47 1.12
N ALA A 268 -7.59 -15.36 0.20
CA ALA A 268 -8.91 -15.35 -0.46
C ALA A 268 -10.07 -15.30 0.54
N SER A 269 -9.99 -16.04 1.64
CA SER A 269 -11.04 -16.08 2.67
C SER A 269 -11.34 -14.73 3.30
N THR A 270 -10.34 -13.86 3.42
CA THR A 270 -10.49 -12.51 3.98
C THR A 270 -10.76 -11.46 2.90
N MET A 271 -10.28 -11.68 1.68
CA MET A 271 -10.41 -10.72 0.59
C MET A 271 -11.75 -10.81 -0.14
N LEU A 272 -12.35 -11.99 -0.28
CA LEU A 272 -13.64 -12.14 -0.94
C LEU A 272 -14.78 -11.36 -0.25
N PRO A 273 -14.93 -11.37 1.08
CA PRO A 273 -15.90 -10.50 1.75
C PRO A 273 -15.64 -9.01 1.53
N ARG A 274 -14.37 -8.57 1.47
CA ARG A 274 -14.01 -7.18 1.18
C ARG A 274 -14.36 -6.81 -0.25
N LEU A 275 -14.04 -7.68 -1.20
CA LEU A 275 -14.44 -7.52 -2.60
C LEU A 275 -15.95 -7.40 -2.73
N ALA A 276 -16.71 -8.30 -2.12
CA ALA A 276 -18.18 -8.26 -2.11
C ALA A 276 -18.71 -6.93 -1.56
N ALA A 277 -18.11 -6.42 -0.48
CA ALA A 277 -18.48 -5.13 0.09
C ALA A 277 -18.17 -3.95 -0.86
N VAL A 278 -17.04 -3.97 -1.57
CA VAL A 278 -16.70 -2.95 -2.59
C VAL A 278 -17.71 -3.00 -3.74
N VAL A 279 -18.01 -4.19 -4.25
CA VAL A 279 -18.99 -4.39 -5.34
C VAL A 279 -20.38 -3.93 -4.91
N HIS A 280 -20.84 -4.34 -3.73
CA HIS A 280 -22.11 -3.89 -3.17
C HIS A 280 -22.17 -2.36 -3.05
N ARG A 281 -21.08 -1.72 -2.63
CA ARG A 281 -20.99 -0.26 -2.55
C ARG A 281 -21.13 0.40 -3.92
N ILE A 282 -20.51 -0.14 -4.96
CA ILE A 282 -20.62 0.37 -6.33
C ILE A 282 -22.04 0.19 -6.88
N ILE A 283 -22.62 -0.99 -6.72
CA ILE A 283 -23.92 -1.33 -7.29
C ILE A 283 -25.05 -0.63 -6.56
N VAL A 284 -25.11 -0.81 -5.24
CA VAL A 284 -26.27 -0.41 -4.44
C VAL A 284 -26.13 1.05 -3.94
N ARG A 285 -25.00 1.37 -3.34
CA ARG A 285 -24.80 2.66 -2.69
C ARG A 285 -24.51 3.79 -3.68
N ALA A 286 -23.69 3.52 -4.71
CA ALA A 286 -23.38 4.50 -5.76
C ALA A 286 -24.38 4.46 -6.93
N SER A 287 -25.27 3.46 -6.98
CA SER A 287 -26.26 3.27 -8.06
C SER A 287 -25.64 3.10 -9.46
N HIS A 288 -24.46 2.49 -9.54
CA HIS A 288 -23.72 2.32 -10.81
C HIS A 288 -23.76 0.87 -11.32
N VAL A 289 -24.93 0.25 -11.29
CA VAL A 289 -25.17 -1.13 -11.79
C VAL A 289 -24.70 -1.30 -13.25
N ALA A 290 -24.89 -0.28 -14.09
CA ALA A 290 -24.55 -0.34 -15.52
C ALA A 290 -23.08 -0.70 -15.79
N LEU A 291 -22.16 -0.39 -14.87
CA LEU A 291 -20.73 -0.70 -15.01
C LEU A 291 -20.44 -2.23 -15.10
N PHE A 292 -21.35 -3.07 -14.61
CA PHE A 292 -21.21 -4.51 -14.60
C PHE A 292 -21.84 -5.22 -15.80
N PHE A 293 -22.52 -4.50 -16.70
CA PHE A 293 -23.20 -5.12 -17.86
C PHE A 293 -22.32 -5.39 -19.08
N SER A 294 -21.03 -5.13 -19.01
CA SER A 294 -20.10 -5.52 -20.09
C SER A 294 -20.06 -7.02 -20.26
N ALA A 295 -20.08 -7.53 -21.50
CA ALA A 295 -20.01 -8.97 -21.79
C ALA A 295 -18.78 -9.67 -21.18
N LYS A 296 -17.63 -8.98 -21.16
CA LYS A 296 -16.39 -9.48 -20.54
C LYS A 296 -16.54 -9.67 -19.03
N ILE A 297 -17.29 -8.80 -18.38
CA ILE A 297 -17.54 -8.84 -16.93
C ILE A 297 -18.52 -9.97 -16.62
N ARG A 298 -19.63 -10.07 -17.33
CA ARG A 298 -20.62 -11.15 -17.13
C ARG A 298 -19.99 -12.53 -17.18
N HIS A 299 -19.17 -12.82 -18.19
CA HIS A 299 -18.52 -14.11 -18.32
C HIS A 299 -17.68 -14.55 -17.10
N VAL A 300 -17.14 -13.61 -16.34
CA VAL A 300 -16.37 -13.89 -15.10
C VAL A 300 -17.30 -14.13 -13.91
N TRP A 301 -18.44 -13.42 -13.86
CA TRP A 301 -19.40 -13.52 -12.75
C TRP A 301 -20.31 -14.73 -12.85
N ASP A 302 -20.47 -15.32 -14.04
CA ASP A 302 -21.26 -16.51 -14.30
C ASP A 302 -20.49 -17.83 -14.06
N ARG A 303 -19.20 -17.77 -13.71
CA ARG A 303 -18.33 -18.90 -13.37
C ARG A 303 -18.22 -19.12 -11.87
#